data_c826ca6e4acdcdb47a5d17d9d2cee0d2
#
_entry.id   c826ca6e4acdcdb47a5d17d9d2cee0d2
#
_cell.length_a   1.000
_cell.length_b   1.000
_cell.length_c   1.000
_cell.angle_alpha   90.00
_cell.angle_beta   90.00
_cell.angle_gamma   90.00
#
_symmetry.space_group_name_H-M   'P 1'
#
loop_
_entity.id
_entity.type
_entity.pdbx_description
1 polymer ?
#
loop_
_entity_poly.entity_id
_entity_poly.type
_entity_poly.pdbx_seq_one_letter_code
_entity_poly.pdbx_strand_id
1 'polypeptide(L)'
;LGAIGIFEETLTIEELRADVRLRTLRSLGQLYAAEENWAKSIENYQAWRQLSPVEDVVVFKGLSYAFYQQEQYAEALPFWLDYMNLSLVEGEELGRDDYAYLNGIYFVLEDFENALDLTKTMIVKFNDSTDWLNLNAVYASLDMEERRVQALNLAYLNGVIDDEARYLNLGQSLAGMDIPLTGSEIIEEGLRESIIERNEDNLQISAQ
;
A
#
# COMPACT_ATOMS: atom_id res chain seq x y z
N LEU A 1 -10.37 28.07 24.27
CA LEU A 1 -10.61 26.67 23.90
C LEU A 1 -10.23 26.49 22.43
N GLY A 2 -9.40 25.46 22.10
CA GLY A 2 -9.16 25.07 20.70
C GLY A 2 -10.40 24.43 20.09
N ALA A 3 -10.36 24.14 18.78
CA ALA A 3 -11.51 23.55 18.08
C ALA A 3 -11.99 22.23 18.74
N ILE A 4 -11.07 21.37 19.15
CA ILE A 4 -11.38 20.11 19.85
C ILE A 4 -12.17 20.39 21.13
N GLY A 5 -11.71 21.32 22.00
CA GLY A 5 -12.40 21.62 23.25
C GLY A 5 -13.83 22.16 23.05
N ILE A 6 -14.05 22.94 21.98
CA ILE A 6 -15.40 23.42 21.62
C ILE A 6 -16.31 22.26 21.22
N PHE A 7 -15.81 21.32 20.42
CA PHE A 7 -16.58 20.16 19.99
C PHE A 7 -16.83 19.16 21.15
N GLU A 8 -15.85 18.95 22.04
CA GLU A 8 -16.04 18.12 23.24
C GLU A 8 -17.12 18.73 24.16
N GLU A 9 -17.06 20.05 24.41
CA GLU A 9 -18.08 20.76 25.18
C GLU A 9 -19.45 20.66 24.50
N THR A 10 -19.54 20.74 23.17
CA THR A 10 -20.79 20.56 22.43
C THR A 10 -21.42 19.21 22.69
N LEU A 11 -20.62 18.12 22.77
CA LEU A 11 -21.14 16.77 23.03
C LEU A 11 -21.73 16.60 24.43
N THR A 12 -21.43 17.49 25.41
CA THR A 12 -21.97 17.43 26.77
C THR A 12 -23.39 17.99 26.85
N ILE A 13 -23.90 18.65 25.80
CA ILE A 13 -25.25 19.20 25.75
C ILE A 13 -26.28 18.06 25.77
N GLU A 14 -27.15 18.02 26.78
CA GLU A 14 -28.06 16.90 27.05
C GLU A 14 -29.10 16.72 25.93
N GLU A 15 -29.64 17.82 25.39
CA GLU A 15 -30.65 17.81 24.31
C GLU A 15 -30.02 18.15 22.93
N LEU A 16 -28.77 17.70 22.69
CA LEU A 16 -28.10 17.95 21.43
C LEU A 16 -28.82 17.22 20.29
N ARG A 17 -29.17 17.97 19.24
CA ARG A 17 -29.80 17.40 18.04
C ARG A 17 -28.92 16.32 17.43
N ALA A 18 -29.52 15.24 16.94
CA ALA A 18 -28.81 14.08 16.41
C ALA A 18 -27.85 14.43 15.23
N ASP A 19 -28.30 15.31 14.33
CA ASP A 19 -27.47 15.75 13.19
C ASP A 19 -26.27 16.59 13.63
N VAL A 20 -26.40 17.38 14.69
CA VAL A 20 -25.27 18.13 15.27
C VAL A 20 -24.31 17.16 15.96
N ARG A 21 -24.82 16.20 16.74
CA ARG A 21 -24.00 15.17 17.40
C ARG A 21 -23.19 14.39 16.40
N LEU A 22 -23.80 13.93 15.33
CA LEU A 22 -23.09 13.19 14.26
C LEU A 22 -21.99 14.04 13.62
N ARG A 23 -22.29 15.28 13.23
CA ARG A 23 -21.27 16.18 12.66
C ARG A 23 -20.13 16.44 13.64
N THR A 24 -20.43 16.64 14.92
CA THR A 24 -19.42 16.88 15.96
C THR A 24 -18.51 15.67 16.14
N LEU A 25 -19.05 14.46 16.24
CA LEU A 25 -18.27 13.23 16.37
C LEU A 25 -17.36 12.99 15.17
N ARG A 26 -17.90 13.17 13.94
CA ARG A 26 -17.09 13.05 12.71
C ARG A 26 -15.95 14.08 12.69
N SER A 27 -16.23 15.33 13.05
CA SER A 27 -15.21 16.39 13.11
C SER A 27 -14.15 16.11 14.17
N LEU A 28 -14.55 15.61 15.35
CA LEU A 28 -13.60 15.21 16.39
C LEU A 28 -12.70 14.06 15.93
N GLY A 29 -13.27 13.06 15.24
CA GLY A 29 -12.49 11.98 14.65
C GLY A 29 -11.39 12.51 13.72
N GLN A 30 -11.72 13.46 12.84
CA GLN A 30 -10.76 14.10 11.94
C GLN A 30 -9.72 14.94 12.68
N LEU A 31 -10.14 15.75 13.67
CA LEU A 31 -9.25 16.62 14.41
C LEU A 31 -8.26 15.83 15.28
N TYR A 32 -8.73 14.77 15.94
CA TYR A 32 -7.85 13.89 16.69
C TYR A 32 -6.87 13.12 15.80
N ALA A 33 -7.29 12.73 14.60
CA ALA A 33 -6.37 12.14 13.62
C ALA A 33 -5.29 13.16 13.18
N ALA A 34 -5.65 14.42 12.98
CA ALA A 34 -4.69 15.48 12.65
C ALA A 34 -3.71 15.80 13.80
N GLU A 35 -4.09 15.53 15.05
CA GLU A 35 -3.21 15.61 16.23
C GLU A 35 -2.50 14.27 16.53
N GLU A 36 -2.60 13.28 15.64
CA GLU A 36 -2.04 11.93 15.80
C GLU A 36 -2.56 11.19 17.06
N ASN A 37 -3.70 11.65 17.60
CA ASN A 37 -4.37 10.98 18.70
C ASN A 37 -5.33 9.91 18.16
N TRP A 38 -4.73 8.84 17.65
CA TRP A 38 -5.43 7.76 16.95
C TRP A 38 -6.50 7.10 17.80
N ALA A 39 -6.24 6.90 19.09
CA ALA A 39 -7.21 6.27 20.00
C ALA A 39 -8.51 7.10 20.12
N LYS A 40 -8.38 8.41 20.30
CA LYS A 40 -9.55 9.30 20.36
C LYS A 40 -10.22 9.48 19.00
N SER A 41 -9.44 9.43 17.90
CA SER A 41 -10.00 9.43 16.55
C SER A 41 -10.91 8.22 16.34
N ILE A 42 -10.43 7.02 16.67
CA ILE A 42 -11.21 5.77 16.59
C ILE A 42 -12.47 5.85 17.47
N GLU A 43 -12.33 6.27 18.72
CA GLU A 43 -13.46 6.40 19.65
C GLU A 43 -14.59 7.25 19.06
N ASN A 44 -14.25 8.43 18.52
CA ASN A 44 -15.26 9.35 17.97
C ASN A 44 -15.88 8.81 16.67
N TYR A 45 -15.10 8.20 15.78
CA TYR A 45 -15.65 7.58 14.57
C TYR A 45 -16.52 6.37 14.89
N GLN A 46 -16.14 5.55 15.87
CA GLN A 46 -16.98 4.42 16.31
C GLN A 46 -18.27 4.89 16.96
N ALA A 47 -18.24 5.94 17.79
CA ALA A 47 -19.44 6.56 18.36
C ALA A 47 -20.35 7.11 17.25
N TRP A 48 -19.77 7.72 16.21
CA TRP A 48 -20.51 8.17 15.04
C TRP A 48 -21.23 6.99 14.36
N ARG A 49 -20.52 5.89 14.08
CA ARG A 49 -21.10 4.70 13.44
C ARG A 49 -22.24 4.05 14.22
N GLN A 50 -22.17 4.08 15.55
CA GLN A 50 -23.25 3.55 16.40
C GLN A 50 -24.54 4.36 16.31
N LEU A 51 -24.44 5.65 16.00
CA LEU A 51 -25.57 6.58 15.97
C LEU A 51 -26.06 6.89 14.55
N SER A 52 -25.22 6.73 13.55
CA SER A 52 -25.56 7.07 12.17
C SER A 52 -26.39 5.96 11.51
N PRO A 53 -27.51 6.33 10.85
CA PRO A 53 -28.28 5.38 10.03
C PRO A 53 -27.69 5.16 8.63
N VAL A 54 -26.64 5.89 8.27
CA VAL A 54 -25.99 5.86 6.94
C VAL A 54 -24.49 5.63 7.08
N GLU A 55 -23.90 5.15 6.03
CA GLU A 55 -22.45 5.00 5.89
C GLU A 55 -21.80 6.32 5.42
N ASP A 56 -20.51 6.50 5.67
CA ASP A 56 -19.76 7.72 5.30
C ASP A 56 -18.32 7.35 4.94
N VAL A 57 -17.92 7.67 3.72
CA VAL A 57 -16.56 7.39 3.18
C VAL A 57 -15.45 7.98 4.04
N VAL A 58 -15.67 9.18 4.63
CA VAL A 58 -14.67 9.84 5.47
C VAL A 58 -14.49 9.10 6.79
N VAL A 59 -15.57 8.57 7.35
CA VAL A 59 -15.51 7.78 8.60
C VAL A 59 -14.82 6.46 8.38
N PHE A 60 -15.13 5.74 7.29
CA PHE A 60 -14.45 4.49 6.97
C PHE A 60 -12.97 4.69 6.69
N LYS A 61 -12.63 5.66 5.83
CA LYS A 61 -11.23 6.00 5.54
C LYS A 61 -10.48 6.40 6.81
N GLY A 62 -11.10 7.24 7.66
CA GLY A 62 -10.51 7.69 8.91
C GLY A 62 -10.29 6.58 9.93
N LEU A 63 -11.23 5.64 10.07
CA LEU A 63 -11.09 4.47 10.95
C LEU A 63 -9.95 3.57 10.48
N SER A 64 -9.93 3.22 9.19
CA SER A 64 -8.87 2.39 8.65
C SER A 64 -7.51 3.02 8.90
N TYR A 65 -7.37 4.31 8.57
CA TYR A 65 -6.11 5.02 8.77
C TYR A 65 -5.68 5.06 10.24
N ALA A 66 -6.60 5.35 11.16
CA ALA A 66 -6.29 5.42 12.58
C ALA A 66 -5.91 4.05 13.18
N PHE A 67 -6.55 2.96 12.75
CA PHE A 67 -6.16 1.61 13.12
C PHE A 67 -4.79 1.23 12.53
N TYR A 68 -4.54 1.57 11.27
CA TYR A 68 -3.25 1.33 10.61
C TYR A 68 -2.10 2.00 11.38
N GLN A 69 -2.27 3.27 11.79
CA GLN A 69 -1.26 4.02 12.55
C GLN A 69 -1.00 3.43 13.94
N GLN A 70 -1.90 2.61 14.45
CA GLN A 70 -1.72 1.85 15.69
C GLN A 70 -1.24 0.40 15.42
N GLU A 71 -0.80 0.09 14.21
CA GLU A 71 -0.37 -1.26 13.79
C GLU A 71 -1.47 -2.33 13.94
N GLN A 72 -2.73 -1.90 14.03
CA GLN A 72 -3.91 -2.77 14.10
C GLN A 72 -4.44 -3.05 12.68
N TYR A 73 -3.63 -3.72 11.88
CA TYR A 73 -3.88 -3.90 10.44
C TYR A 73 -5.10 -4.77 10.13
N ALA A 74 -5.35 -5.77 10.96
CA ALA A 74 -6.53 -6.63 10.82
C ALA A 74 -7.84 -5.87 11.05
N GLU A 75 -7.83 -4.90 11.97
CA GLU A 75 -8.94 -4.00 12.21
C GLU A 75 -9.06 -2.91 11.13
N ALA A 76 -7.94 -2.47 10.56
CA ALA A 76 -7.93 -1.47 9.50
C ALA A 76 -8.53 -1.98 8.19
N LEU A 77 -8.26 -3.24 7.82
CA LEU A 77 -8.63 -3.85 6.54
C LEU A 77 -10.12 -3.72 6.20
N PRO A 78 -11.06 -4.16 7.05
CA PRO A 78 -12.49 -4.10 6.71
C PRO A 78 -12.97 -2.67 6.45
N PHE A 79 -12.48 -1.69 7.19
CA PHE A 79 -12.86 -0.29 6.98
C PHE A 79 -12.31 0.28 5.68
N TRP A 80 -11.12 -0.15 5.24
CA TRP A 80 -10.61 0.27 3.94
C TRP A 80 -11.41 -0.33 2.79
N LEU A 81 -11.79 -1.60 2.91
CA LEU A 81 -12.65 -2.26 1.92
C LEU A 81 -14.04 -1.59 1.85
N ASP A 82 -14.63 -1.24 3.01
CA ASP A 82 -15.89 -0.50 3.07
C ASP A 82 -15.76 0.89 2.43
N TYR A 83 -14.66 1.61 2.71
CA TYR A 83 -14.35 2.89 2.07
C TYR A 83 -14.30 2.76 0.55
N MET A 84 -13.52 1.82 0.04
CA MET A 84 -13.36 1.64 -1.41
C MET A 84 -14.69 1.26 -2.08
N ASN A 85 -15.45 0.34 -1.47
CA ASN A 85 -16.74 -0.08 -1.99
C ASN A 85 -17.76 1.06 -2.01
N LEU A 86 -17.86 1.82 -0.91
CA LEU A 86 -18.81 2.94 -0.83
C LEU A 86 -18.44 4.05 -1.83
N SER A 87 -17.15 4.40 -1.96
CA SER A 87 -16.68 5.37 -2.95
C SER A 87 -17.08 4.97 -4.37
N LEU A 88 -16.92 3.69 -4.73
CA LEU A 88 -17.33 3.19 -6.05
C LEU A 88 -18.85 3.23 -6.26
N VAL A 89 -19.64 2.93 -5.22
CA VAL A 89 -21.11 3.02 -5.27
C VAL A 89 -21.56 4.48 -5.44
N GLU A 90 -20.86 5.43 -4.84
CA GLU A 90 -21.10 6.86 -4.98
C GLU A 90 -20.61 7.42 -6.31
N GLY A 91 -19.94 6.62 -7.13
CA GLY A 91 -19.44 7.00 -8.46
C GLY A 91 -18.10 7.74 -8.38
N GLU A 92 -17.38 7.67 -7.27
CA GLU A 92 -16.04 8.23 -7.15
C GLU A 92 -15.01 7.31 -7.81
N GLU A 93 -13.99 7.89 -8.39
CA GLU A 93 -12.87 7.16 -8.97
C GLU A 93 -11.75 7.01 -7.94
N LEU A 94 -11.44 5.75 -7.59
CA LEU A 94 -10.33 5.43 -6.71
C LEU A 94 -8.99 5.58 -7.43
N GLY A 95 -8.08 6.32 -6.80
CA GLY A 95 -6.73 6.54 -7.28
C GLY A 95 -5.78 5.38 -6.98
N ARG A 96 -4.58 5.41 -7.58
CA ARG A 96 -3.53 4.40 -7.34
C ARG A 96 -3.17 4.29 -5.85
N ASP A 97 -3.14 5.41 -5.14
CA ASP A 97 -2.76 5.45 -3.72
C ASP A 97 -3.74 4.67 -2.84
N ASP A 98 -5.04 4.66 -3.19
CA ASP A 98 -6.04 3.87 -2.47
C ASP A 98 -5.78 2.36 -2.61
N TYR A 99 -5.39 1.92 -3.81
CA TYR A 99 -4.99 0.54 -4.06
C TYR A 99 -3.65 0.19 -3.42
N ALA A 100 -2.68 1.11 -3.46
CA ALA A 100 -1.37 0.90 -2.85
C ALA A 100 -1.47 0.76 -1.32
N TYR A 101 -2.34 1.56 -0.69
CA TYR A 101 -2.61 1.44 0.74
C TYR A 101 -3.22 0.07 1.10
N LEU A 102 -4.23 -0.40 0.35
CA LEU A 102 -4.79 -1.74 0.54
C LEU A 102 -3.74 -2.82 0.36
N ASN A 103 -2.90 -2.69 -0.67
CA ASN A 103 -1.83 -3.64 -0.93
C ASN A 103 -0.82 -3.71 0.24
N GLY A 104 -0.48 -2.55 0.82
CA GLY A 104 0.34 -2.48 2.03
C GLY A 104 -0.27 -3.23 3.21
N ILE A 105 -1.58 -3.11 3.43
CA ILE A 105 -2.29 -3.87 4.48
C ILE A 105 -2.20 -5.37 4.22
N TYR A 106 -2.47 -5.83 3.00
CA TYR A 106 -2.36 -7.25 2.66
C TYR A 106 -0.94 -7.79 2.88
N PHE A 107 0.09 -7.02 2.52
CA PHE A 107 1.48 -7.41 2.75
C PHE A 107 1.81 -7.59 4.24
N VAL A 108 1.39 -6.66 5.09
CA VAL A 108 1.64 -6.74 6.55
C VAL A 108 0.86 -7.88 7.20
N LEU A 109 -0.32 -8.21 6.66
CA LEU A 109 -1.12 -9.35 7.11
C LEU A 109 -0.68 -10.69 6.49
N GLU A 110 0.35 -10.68 5.64
CA GLU A 110 0.82 -11.86 4.90
C GLU A 110 -0.26 -12.50 4.01
N ASP A 111 -1.27 -11.70 3.61
CA ASP A 111 -2.33 -12.13 2.69
C ASP A 111 -1.85 -11.93 1.25
N PHE A 112 -0.86 -12.75 0.85
CA PHE A 112 -0.16 -12.59 -0.42
C PHE A 112 -1.01 -12.97 -1.63
N GLU A 113 -2.04 -13.79 -1.48
CA GLU A 113 -2.98 -14.10 -2.55
C GLU A 113 -3.80 -12.84 -2.94
N ASN A 114 -4.36 -12.13 -1.96
CA ASN A 114 -5.08 -10.90 -2.22
C ASN A 114 -4.13 -9.78 -2.68
N ALA A 115 -2.92 -9.70 -2.14
CA ALA A 115 -1.88 -8.79 -2.61
C ALA A 115 -1.52 -9.04 -4.09
N LEU A 116 -1.44 -10.32 -4.51
CA LEU A 116 -1.15 -10.70 -5.89
C LEU A 116 -2.22 -10.21 -6.87
N ASP A 117 -3.48 -10.47 -6.56
CA ASP A 117 -4.59 -10.10 -7.43
C ASP A 117 -4.76 -8.57 -7.49
N LEU A 118 -4.56 -7.91 -6.36
CA LEU A 118 -4.59 -6.45 -6.29
C LEU A 118 -3.44 -5.82 -7.10
N THR A 119 -2.20 -6.31 -6.95
CA THR A 119 -1.04 -5.80 -7.70
C THR A 119 -1.22 -5.97 -9.21
N LYS A 120 -1.73 -7.11 -9.67
CA LYS A 120 -2.08 -7.30 -11.09
C LYS A 120 -3.13 -6.31 -11.57
N THR A 121 -4.14 -6.03 -10.74
CA THR A 121 -5.16 -5.02 -11.03
C THR A 121 -4.53 -3.63 -11.15
N MET A 122 -3.61 -3.28 -10.25
CA MET A 122 -2.88 -2.01 -10.29
C MET A 122 -2.08 -1.83 -11.58
N ILE A 123 -1.33 -2.85 -12.00
CA ILE A 123 -0.57 -2.83 -13.25
C ILE A 123 -1.50 -2.56 -14.46
N VAL A 124 -2.63 -3.24 -14.53
CA VAL A 124 -3.58 -3.08 -15.65
C VAL A 124 -4.28 -1.72 -15.61
N LYS A 125 -4.68 -1.28 -14.41
CA LYS A 125 -5.49 -0.07 -14.25
C LYS A 125 -4.68 1.23 -14.37
N PHE A 126 -3.49 1.25 -13.76
CA PHE A 126 -2.69 2.46 -13.61
C PHE A 126 -1.47 2.50 -14.53
N ASN A 127 -1.04 1.34 -15.03
CA ASN A 127 0.14 1.22 -15.89
C ASN A 127 1.40 1.88 -15.29
N ASP A 128 1.55 1.80 -13.96
CA ASP A 128 2.73 2.28 -13.27
C ASP A 128 3.80 1.18 -13.27
N SER A 129 4.95 1.48 -13.83
CA SER A 129 6.02 0.51 -13.99
C SER A 129 6.62 0.03 -12.67
N THR A 130 6.49 0.81 -11.58
CA THR A 130 6.96 0.40 -10.24
C THR A 130 6.15 -0.78 -9.69
N ASP A 131 4.92 -1.00 -10.15
CA ASP A 131 4.11 -2.13 -9.71
C ASP A 131 4.66 -3.49 -10.16
N TRP A 132 5.57 -3.53 -11.14
CA TRP A 132 6.33 -4.74 -11.46
C TRP A 132 7.29 -5.16 -10.33
N LEU A 133 7.87 -4.20 -9.60
CA LEU A 133 8.67 -4.49 -8.39
C LEU A 133 7.78 -5.01 -7.24
N ASN A 134 6.59 -4.45 -7.09
CA ASN A 134 5.61 -4.96 -6.12
C ASN A 134 5.21 -6.40 -6.48
N LEU A 135 4.97 -6.68 -7.76
CA LEU A 135 4.64 -8.02 -8.24
C LEU A 135 5.79 -9.01 -8.00
N ASN A 136 7.04 -8.59 -8.21
CA ASN A 136 8.21 -9.38 -7.88
C ASN A 136 8.26 -9.75 -6.39
N ALA A 137 7.99 -8.77 -5.50
CA ALA A 137 7.97 -8.99 -4.07
C ALA A 137 6.86 -9.99 -3.65
N VAL A 138 5.65 -9.84 -4.21
CA VAL A 138 4.53 -10.76 -3.93
C VAL A 138 4.89 -12.19 -4.38
N TYR A 139 5.44 -12.37 -5.59
CA TYR A 139 5.84 -13.70 -6.05
C TYR A 139 6.95 -14.30 -5.20
N ALA A 140 7.87 -13.48 -4.68
CA ALA A 140 8.87 -13.93 -3.73
C ALA A 140 8.25 -14.46 -2.43
N SER A 141 7.26 -13.75 -1.88
CA SER A 141 6.53 -14.17 -0.67
C SER A 141 5.69 -15.44 -0.87
N LEU A 142 5.31 -15.74 -2.11
CA LEU A 142 4.55 -16.95 -2.48
C LEU A 142 5.45 -18.10 -2.96
N ASP A 143 6.79 -17.98 -2.85
CA ASP A 143 7.77 -18.97 -3.35
C ASP A 143 7.60 -19.30 -4.85
N MET A 144 7.08 -18.34 -5.64
CA MET A 144 6.86 -18.49 -7.08
C MET A 144 8.07 -17.98 -7.89
N GLU A 145 9.22 -18.63 -7.77
CA GLU A 145 10.50 -18.15 -8.26
C GLU A 145 10.52 -17.79 -9.76
N GLU A 146 10.00 -18.64 -10.61
CA GLU A 146 9.96 -18.37 -12.05
C GLU A 146 9.17 -17.08 -12.37
N ARG A 147 8.02 -16.89 -11.73
CA ARG A 147 7.19 -15.68 -11.90
C ARG A 147 7.83 -14.45 -11.30
N ARG A 148 8.54 -14.62 -10.18
CA ARG A 148 9.33 -13.57 -9.55
C ARG A 148 10.37 -13.01 -10.52
N VAL A 149 11.14 -13.89 -11.16
CA VAL A 149 12.17 -13.50 -12.14
C VAL A 149 11.54 -12.83 -13.36
N GLN A 150 10.41 -13.35 -13.86
CA GLN A 150 9.69 -12.72 -14.97
C GLN A 150 9.21 -11.30 -14.61
N ALA A 151 8.66 -11.09 -13.41
CA ALA A 151 8.24 -9.77 -12.95
C ALA A 151 9.43 -8.80 -12.81
N LEU A 152 10.56 -9.28 -12.27
CA LEU A 152 11.79 -8.49 -12.16
C LEU A 152 12.36 -8.12 -13.53
N ASN A 153 12.31 -9.03 -14.50
CA ASN A 153 12.70 -8.75 -15.88
C ASN A 153 11.80 -7.70 -16.54
N LEU A 154 10.50 -7.75 -16.28
CA LEU A 154 9.57 -6.70 -16.75
C LEU A 154 9.86 -5.35 -16.11
N ALA A 155 10.23 -5.31 -14.82
CA ALA A 155 10.67 -4.09 -14.15
C ALA A 155 11.95 -3.53 -14.81
N TYR A 156 12.92 -4.39 -15.13
CA TYR A 156 14.13 -4.01 -15.86
C TYR A 156 13.80 -3.41 -17.24
N LEU A 157 13.00 -4.10 -18.05
CA LEU A 157 12.61 -3.64 -19.39
C LEU A 157 11.83 -2.33 -19.38
N ASN A 158 11.17 -2.00 -18.27
CA ASN A 158 10.48 -0.72 -18.07
C ASN A 158 11.36 0.36 -17.40
N GLY A 159 12.65 0.07 -17.16
CA GLY A 159 13.63 1.04 -16.65
C GLY A 159 13.41 1.45 -15.20
N VAL A 160 12.79 0.58 -14.37
CA VAL A 160 12.55 0.87 -12.94
C VAL A 160 13.54 0.18 -11.99
N ILE A 161 14.48 -0.57 -12.55
CA ILE A 161 15.60 -1.10 -11.78
C ILE A 161 16.78 -0.13 -11.91
N ASP A 162 17.26 0.38 -10.77
CA ASP A 162 18.32 1.39 -10.71
C ASP A 162 19.40 1.08 -9.66
N ASP A 163 19.38 -0.14 -9.09
CA ASP A 163 20.31 -0.57 -8.05
C ASP A 163 21.07 -1.86 -8.42
N GLU A 164 22.29 -1.95 -7.89
CA GLU A 164 23.20 -3.08 -8.11
C GLU A 164 22.59 -4.42 -7.71
N ALA A 165 21.93 -4.47 -6.56
CA ALA A 165 21.42 -5.73 -6.02
C ALA A 165 20.38 -6.36 -6.94
N ARG A 166 19.48 -5.54 -7.53
CA ARG A 166 18.45 -6.03 -8.45
C ARG A 166 19.03 -6.43 -9.79
N TYR A 167 20.01 -5.68 -10.34
CA TYR A 167 20.72 -6.06 -11.56
C TYR A 167 21.41 -7.41 -11.41
N LEU A 168 22.19 -7.61 -10.34
CA LEU A 168 22.87 -8.87 -10.05
C LEU A 168 21.87 -10.01 -9.82
N ASN A 169 20.81 -9.75 -9.04
CA ASN A 169 19.78 -10.75 -8.78
C ASN A 169 19.09 -11.21 -10.07
N LEU A 170 18.72 -10.28 -10.96
CA LEU A 170 18.09 -10.62 -12.22
C LEU A 170 19.02 -11.43 -13.12
N GLY A 171 20.27 -10.98 -13.29
CA GLY A 171 21.26 -11.66 -14.13
C GLY A 171 21.55 -13.09 -13.64
N GLN A 172 21.79 -13.27 -12.34
CA GLN A 172 22.02 -14.59 -11.73
C GLN A 172 20.79 -15.50 -11.79
N SER A 173 19.60 -14.95 -11.55
CA SER A 173 18.34 -15.73 -11.63
C SER A 173 18.09 -16.22 -13.05
N LEU A 174 18.32 -15.39 -14.09
CA LEU A 174 18.19 -15.79 -15.48
C LEU A 174 19.21 -16.87 -15.87
N ALA A 175 20.46 -16.77 -15.41
CA ALA A 175 21.46 -17.81 -15.61
C ALA A 175 21.03 -19.14 -14.96
N GLY A 176 20.47 -19.10 -13.76
CA GLY A 176 19.91 -20.27 -13.07
C GLY A 176 18.69 -20.88 -13.76
N MET A 177 18.02 -20.15 -14.64
CA MET A 177 16.89 -20.59 -15.46
C MET A 177 17.28 -21.03 -16.88
N ASP A 178 18.54 -21.37 -17.11
CA ASP A 178 19.08 -21.73 -18.40
C ASP A 178 19.02 -20.61 -19.47
N ILE A 179 19.07 -19.34 -19.05
CA ILE A 179 19.12 -18.16 -19.91
C ILE A 179 20.40 -17.33 -19.60
N PRO A 180 21.60 -17.94 -19.60
CA PRO A 180 22.82 -17.29 -19.13
C PRO A 180 23.23 -16.09 -19.98
N LEU A 181 23.01 -16.14 -21.29
CA LEU A 181 23.38 -15.05 -22.18
C LEU A 181 22.69 -13.73 -21.82
N THR A 182 21.39 -13.77 -21.67
CA THR A 182 20.62 -12.58 -21.26
C THR A 182 21.01 -12.13 -19.85
N GLY A 183 21.26 -13.08 -18.94
CA GLY A 183 21.74 -12.77 -17.59
C GLY A 183 23.07 -12.01 -17.61
N SER A 184 24.04 -12.47 -18.39
CA SER A 184 25.34 -11.79 -18.53
C SER A 184 25.23 -10.42 -19.21
N GLU A 185 24.40 -10.29 -20.24
CA GLU A 185 24.16 -9.00 -20.92
C GLU A 185 23.62 -7.94 -19.96
N ILE A 186 22.69 -8.30 -19.08
CA ILE A 186 22.14 -7.38 -18.05
C ILE A 186 23.23 -6.96 -17.06
N ILE A 187 24.06 -7.89 -16.59
CA ILE A 187 25.15 -7.57 -15.66
C ILE A 187 26.19 -6.68 -16.35
N GLU A 188 26.56 -6.97 -17.60
CA GLU A 188 27.50 -6.14 -18.38
C GLU A 188 26.96 -4.73 -18.61
N GLU A 189 25.64 -4.58 -18.83
CA GLU A 189 24.99 -3.28 -18.93
C GLU A 189 25.13 -2.52 -17.62
N GLY A 190 24.79 -3.14 -16.47
CA GLY A 190 24.93 -2.51 -15.15
C GLY A 190 26.38 -2.07 -14.85
N LEU A 191 27.38 -2.89 -15.24
CA LEU A 191 28.79 -2.54 -15.12
C LEU A 191 29.17 -1.37 -16.05
N ARG A 192 28.64 -1.32 -17.25
CA ARG A 192 28.90 -0.25 -18.24
C ARG A 192 28.31 1.08 -17.77
N GLU A 193 27.10 1.04 -17.21
CA GLU A 193 26.38 2.21 -16.72
C GLU A 193 26.80 2.64 -15.31
N SER A 194 27.73 1.89 -14.69
CA SER A 194 28.23 2.14 -13.34
C SER A 194 27.15 1.99 -12.25
N ILE A 195 26.11 1.23 -12.52
CA ILE A 195 25.11 0.78 -11.55
C ILE A 195 25.71 -0.35 -10.70
N ILE A 196 26.44 -1.27 -11.34
CA ILE A 196 27.18 -2.34 -10.66
C ILE A 196 28.63 -1.88 -10.46
N GLU A 197 29.13 -2.04 -9.23
CA GLU A 197 30.52 -1.74 -8.92
C GLU A 197 31.46 -2.74 -9.59
N ARG A 198 32.59 -2.24 -10.19
CA ARG A 198 33.60 -3.07 -10.80
C ARG A 198 34.59 -3.62 -9.77
N ASN A 199 34.18 -4.67 -9.09
CA ASN A 199 35.02 -5.45 -8.19
C ASN A 199 35.24 -6.87 -8.74
N GLU A 200 36.12 -7.64 -8.11
CA GLU A 200 36.50 -8.98 -8.59
C GLU A 200 35.27 -9.92 -8.58
N ASP A 201 34.42 -9.86 -7.58
CA ASP A 201 33.26 -10.72 -7.44
C ASP A 201 32.23 -10.45 -8.54
N ASN A 202 31.91 -9.19 -8.81
CA ASN A 202 30.94 -8.79 -9.82
C ASN A 202 31.43 -9.11 -11.24
N LEU A 203 32.76 -8.99 -11.49
CA LEU A 203 33.36 -9.35 -12.77
C LEU A 203 33.37 -10.87 -12.98
N GLN A 204 33.50 -11.69 -11.94
CA GLN A 204 33.34 -13.13 -12.04
C GLN A 204 31.92 -13.56 -12.37
N ILE A 205 30.92 -12.89 -11.82
CA ILE A 205 29.51 -13.18 -12.11
C ILE A 205 29.20 -12.89 -13.58
N SER A 206 29.74 -11.81 -14.17
CA SER A 206 29.50 -11.47 -15.58
C SER A 206 30.16 -12.47 -16.57
N ALA A 207 31.14 -13.25 -16.10
CA ALA A 207 31.88 -14.20 -16.92
C ALA A 207 31.34 -15.64 -16.89
N GLN A 208 30.31 -15.90 -16.12
CA GLN A 208 29.64 -17.22 -16.00
C GLN A 208 28.46 -17.34 -16.96
#